data_6e1540101a92fc9c91c8d5addc71f8a9
#
_entry.id   6e1540101a92fc9c91c8d5addc71f8a9
#
_cell.length_a   1.000
_cell.length_b   1.000
_cell.length_c   1.000
_cell.angle_alpha   90.00
_cell.angle_beta   90.00
_cell.angle_gamma   90.00
#
_symmetry.space_group_name_H-M   'P 1'
#
loop_
_entity.id
_entity.type
_entity.pdbx_description
1 polymer ?
#
loop_
_entity_poly.entity_id
_entity_poly.type
_entity_poly.pdbx_seq_one_letter_code
_entity_poly.pdbx_strand_id
1 'polypeptide(L)'
;MAVAPVLSVAMAWYISSHISAEIIGMTPKGEYAKQGEECFFKVRLDNPTLWPSLDVKLKLQVGNAFFGNQGELMVSTPLYSRKGYELKLPLKADLPGRIDVRLQEIRIKDLMGFVFFGKKVEEEGEVTVMPRLIDNLPYEKTALETGMLESEESTKRGNDFSDVQEIREYIPGDKLMSIHWKLSAKRDILMVKDRVSMSDKQLVVLPELCNANPYDLNIILSTTYTLMKELVEDKLTVRLMYWSKLRYEYEDIRIEYQSDLDDAFAKMFYEQCYYDMNLAASHMALVHPEMKSYLHITSEGGRARVSIRENN
;
A
#
# COMPACT_ATOMS: atom_id res chain seq x y z
N MET A 1 -21.68 7.71 -57.32
CA MET A 1 -20.84 8.33 -56.30
C MET A 1 -21.24 8.05 -54.83
N ALA A 2 -22.40 7.53 -54.51
CA ALA A 2 -22.84 7.25 -53.15
C ALA A 2 -22.34 5.89 -52.56
N VAL A 3 -21.74 5.03 -53.34
CA VAL A 3 -21.32 3.68 -52.91
C VAL A 3 -20.12 3.70 -51.95
N ALA A 4 -19.15 4.58 -52.15
CA ALA A 4 -17.95 4.65 -51.35
C ALA A 4 -18.20 5.04 -49.88
N PRO A 5 -19.04 6.05 -49.54
CA PRO A 5 -19.40 6.36 -48.16
C PRO A 5 -20.13 5.22 -47.47
N VAL A 6 -21.09 4.59 -48.16
CA VAL A 6 -21.85 3.46 -47.58
C VAL A 6 -20.95 2.28 -47.30
N LEU A 7 -20.03 1.95 -48.21
CA LEU A 7 -19.05 0.89 -47.99
C LEU A 7 -18.09 1.21 -46.82
N SER A 8 -17.61 2.45 -46.71
CA SER A 8 -16.77 2.91 -45.62
C SER A 8 -17.44 2.72 -44.25
N VAL A 9 -18.68 3.14 -44.13
CA VAL A 9 -19.51 2.98 -42.92
C VAL A 9 -19.76 1.50 -42.58
N ALA A 10 -20.11 0.70 -43.58
CA ALA A 10 -20.36 -0.75 -43.40
C ALA A 10 -19.08 -1.49 -42.92
N MET A 11 -17.91 -1.14 -43.49
CA MET A 11 -16.62 -1.67 -43.08
C MET A 11 -16.29 -1.31 -41.62
N ALA A 12 -16.46 -0.06 -41.22
CA ALA A 12 -16.20 0.38 -39.87
C ALA A 12 -17.14 -0.29 -38.86
N TRP A 13 -18.41 -0.45 -39.20
CA TRP A 13 -19.34 -1.19 -38.38
C TRP A 13 -18.95 -2.67 -38.24
N TYR A 14 -18.54 -3.31 -39.34
CA TYR A 14 -18.10 -4.70 -39.34
C TYR A 14 -16.84 -4.90 -38.49
N ILE A 15 -15.84 -4.01 -38.61
CA ILE A 15 -14.63 -4.04 -37.78
C ILE A 15 -15.02 -3.87 -36.30
N SER A 16 -15.85 -2.87 -35.96
CA SER A 16 -16.28 -2.60 -34.59
C SER A 16 -16.95 -3.80 -33.92
N SER A 17 -17.70 -4.61 -34.68
CA SER A 17 -18.34 -5.79 -34.10
C SER A 17 -17.38 -6.96 -33.84
N HIS A 18 -16.26 -7.06 -34.58
CA HIS A 18 -15.33 -8.19 -34.51
C HIS A 18 -14.01 -7.90 -33.75
N ILE A 19 -13.66 -6.63 -33.56
CA ILE A 19 -12.44 -6.25 -32.82
C ILE A 19 -12.52 -6.72 -31.37
N SER A 20 -11.41 -7.18 -30.83
CA SER A 20 -11.22 -7.40 -29.40
C SER A 20 -10.01 -6.61 -28.87
N ALA A 21 -10.07 -6.26 -27.61
CA ALA A 21 -8.95 -5.68 -26.88
C ALA A 21 -8.92 -6.27 -25.49
N GLU A 22 -7.72 -6.50 -24.99
CA GLU A 22 -7.44 -7.12 -23.69
C GLU A 22 -6.27 -6.40 -23.03
N ILE A 23 -6.34 -6.19 -21.72
CA ILE A 23 -5.21 -5.73 -20.92
C ILE A 23 -4.38 -6.96 -20.52
N ILE A 24 -3.22 -7.17 -21.15
CA ILE A 24 -2.42 -8.39 -20.99
C ILE A 24 -1.36 -8.30 -19.89
N GLY A 25 -1.20 -7.17 -19.25
CA GLY A 25 -0.28 -7.01 -18.12
C GLY A 25 0.34 -5.64 -18.00
N MET A 26 1.04 -5.50 -16.92
CA MET A 26 1.78 -4.30 -16.57
C MET A 26 3.29 -4.58 -16.50
N THR A 27 4.11 -3.58 -16.68
CA THR A 27 5.57 -3.63 -16.49
C THR A 27 6.00 -2.48 -15.59
N PRO A 28 6.99 -2.68 -14.70
CA PRO A 28 7.94 -3.78 -14.65
C PRO A 28 7.28 -5.11 -14.32
N LYS A 29 7.88 -6.20 -14.80
CA LYS A 29 7.47 -7.58 -14.47
C LYS A 29 7.95 -7.91 -13.05
N GLY A 30 7.34 -7.35 -12.09
CA GLY A 30 7.53 -7.63 -10.68
C GLY A 30 6.19 -7.60 -9.99
N GLU A 31 6.17 -8.04 -8.76
CA GLU A 31 4.97 -8.00 -7.95
C GLU A 31 4.53 -6.56 -7.71
N TYR A 32 5.50 -5.63 -7.58
CA TYR A 32 5.29 -4.22 -7.30
C TYR A 32 6.16 -3.31 -8.15
N ALA A 33 5.63 -2.16 -8.56
CA ALA A 33 6.38 -1.07 -9.17
C ALA A 33 6.92 -0.14 -8.07
N LYS A 34 7.97 0.62 -8.36
CA LYS A 34 8.48 1.65 -7.45
C LYS A 34 8.04 3.03 -7.90
N GLN A 35 7.75 3.89 -6.93
CA GLN A 35 7.39 5.28 -7.21
C GLN A 35 8.50 6.00 -7.99
N GLY A 36 8.11 6.65 -9.08
CA GLY A 36 9.02 7.37 -9.98
C GLY A 36 9.65 6.51 -11.07
N GLU A 37 9.44 5.19 -11.08
CA GLU A 37 9.87 4.33 -12.18
C GLU A 37 8.92 4.44 -13.37
N GLU A 38 9.47 4.23 -14.58
CA GLU A 38 8.67 4.15 -15.79
C GLU A 38 7.87 2.84 -15.81
N CYS A 39 6.57 2.97 -15.66
CA CYS A 39 5.64 1.86 -15.77
C CYS A 39 4.93 1.89 -17.12
N PHE A 40 4.55 0.74 -17.61
CA PHE A 40 3.78 0.60 -18.85
C PHE A 40 2.70 -0.44 -18.65
N PHE A 41 1.53 -0.19 -19.16
CA PHE A 41 0.56 -1.24 -19.34
C PHE A 41 0.45 -1.63 -20.82
N LYS A 42 0.11 -2.88 -21.05
CA LYS A 42 0.04 -3.45 -22.39
C LYS A 42 -1.41 -3.77 -22.74
N VAL A 43 -1.86 -3.23 -23.85
CA VAL A 43 -3.15 -3.56 -24.44
C VAL A 43 -2.90 -4.35 -25.71
N ARG A 44 -3.44 -5.57 -25.79
CA ARG A 44 -3.49 -6.35 -27.02
C ARG A 44 -4.75 -5.97 -27.78
N LEU A 45 -4.58 -5.63 -29.05
CA LEU A 45 -5.68 -5.38 -29.98
C LEU A 45 -5.66 -6.46 -31.05
N ASP A 46 -6.77 -7.17 -31.23
CA ASP A 46 -6.93 -8.18 -32.26
C ASP A 46 -8.01 -7.79 -33.25
N ASN A 47 -7.63 -7.77 -34.52
CA ASN A 47 -8.54 -7.55 -35.64
C ASN A 47 -8.59 -8.79 -36.53
N PRO A 48 -9.57 -9.66 -36.40
CA PRO A 48 -9.70 -10.83 -37.25
C PRO A 48 -10.19 -10.50 -38.66
N THR A 49 -10.62 -9.26 -38.90
CA THR A 49 -11.20 -8.86 -40.16
C THR A 49 -10.15 -8.60 -41.26
N LEU A 50 -10.61 -8.62 -42.52
CA LEU A 50 -9.78 -8.27 -43.67
C LEU A 50 -9.48 -6.77 -43.78
N TRP A 51 -10.24 -5.96 -43.08
CA TRP A 51 -10.24 -4.51 -43.21
C TRP A 51 -9.38 -3.86 -42.14
N PRO A 52 -8.43 -3.00 -42.54
CA PRO A 52 -7.69 -2.16 -41.57
C PRO A 52 -8.55 -0.95 -41.20
N SER A 53 -8.23 -0.32 -40.06
CA SER A 53 -8.71 1.01 -39.68
C SER A 53 -7.52 1.92 -39.41
N LEU A 54 -7.56 3.15 -39.92
CA LEU A 54 -6.47 4.11 -39.74
C LEU A 54 -6.51 4.80 -38.38
N ASP A 55 -7.69 4.86 -37.75
CA ASP A 55 -7.88 5.57 -36.50
C ASP A 55 -8.84 4.80 -35.59
N VAL A 56 -8.27 4.09 -34.64
CA VAL A 56 -9.00 3.44 -33.54
C VAL A 56 -8.67 4.18 -32.27
N LYS A 57 -9.68 4.64 -31.56
CA LYS A 57 -9.54 5.31 -30.27
C LYS A 57 -9.89 4.38 -29.13
N LEU A 58 -8.97 4.23 -28.21
CA LEU A 58 -9.16 3.53 -26.95
C LEU A 58 -9.52 4.56 -25.88
N LYS A 59 -10.66 4.41 -25.24
CA LYS A 59 -11.04 5.19 -24.08
C LYS A 59 -10.67 4.40 -22.82
N LEU A 60 -9.69 4.90 -22.09
CA LEU A 60 -9.20 4.30 -20.87
C LEU A 60 -9.47 5.23 -19.69
N GLN A 61 -9.84 4.64 -18.57
CA GLN A 61 -9.86 5.31 -17.28
C GLN A 61 -8.64 4.83 -16.51
N VAL A 62 -7.83 5.77 -16.02
CA VAL A 62 -6.61 5.49 -15.26
C VAL A 62 -6.66 6.31 -13.98
N GLY A 63 -6.37 5.68 -12.85
CA GLY A 63 -6.38 6.40 -11.59
C GLY A 63 -5.69 5.68 -10.46
N ASN A 64 -5.25 6.44 -9.47
CA ASN A 64 -4.77 5.89 -8.21
C ASN A 64 -5.95 5.75 -7.25
N ALA A 65 -6.38 4.50 -7.03
CA ALA A 65 -7.57 4.19 -6.24
C ALA A 65 -7.42 4.61 -4.77
N PHE A 66 -6.22 4.47 -4.21
CA PHE A 66 -5.93 4.83 -2.83
C PHE A 66 -6.04 6.34 -2.59
N PHE A 67 -5.53 7.17 -3.51
CA PHE A 67 -5.66 8.64 -3.45
C PHE A 67 -7.00 9.15 -3.97
N GLY A 68 -7.82 8.30 -4.58
CA GLY A 68 -9.10 8.68 -5.16
C GLY A 68 -9.00 9.52 -6.44
N ASN A 69 -7.83 9.52 -7.09
CA ASN A 69 -7.60 10.25 -8.31
C ASN A 69 -7.98 9.40 -9.52
N GLN A 70 -8.78 9.97 -10.43
CA GLN A 70 -9.15 9.31 -11.67
C GLN A 70 -9.03 10.27 -12.84
N GLY A 71 -8.55 9.76 -13.97
CA GLY A 71 -8.42 10.50 -15.22
C GLY A 71 -8.83 9.66 -16.42
N GLU A 72 -9.22 10.33 -17.50
CA GLU A 72 -9.48 9.68 -18.77
C GLU A 72 -8.28 9.83 -19.70
N LEU A 73 -7.89 8.73 -20.33
CA LEU A 73 -6.85 8.68 -21.34
C LEU A 73 -7.45 8.22 -22.67
N MET A 74 -7.29 9.04 -23.71
CA MET A 74 -7.69 8.68 -25.08
C MET A 74 -6.43 8.39 -25.89
N VAL A 75 -6.33 7.17 -26.41
CA VAL A 75 -5.20 6.74 -27.24
C VAL A 75 -5.68 6.42 -28.62
N SER A 76 -5.07 7.02 -29.63
CA SER A 76 -5.33 6.72 -31.06
C SER A 76 -4.23 5.82 -31.61
N THR A 77 -4.65 4.79 -32.33
CA THR A 77 -3.73 3.82 -32.93
C THR A 77 -4.30 3.26 -34.23
N PRO A 78 -3.49 2.95 -35.24
CA PRO A 78 -3.96 2.22 -36.40
C PRO A 78 -4.29 0.76 -36.06
N LEU A 79 -5.20 0.18 -36.80
CA LEU A 79 -5.59 -1.21 -36.68
C LEU A 79 -5.28 -1.94 -37.98
N TYR A 80 -4.42 -2.96 -37.90
CA TYR A 80 -4.03 -3.75 -39.08
C TYR A 80 -5.02 -4.87 -39.35
N SER A 81 -5.15 -5.28 -40.64
CA SER A 81 -6.02 -6.40 -41.00
C SER A 81 -5.44 -7.74 -40.59
N ARG A 82 -6.26 -8.67 -40.12
CA ARG A 82 -5.86 -10.04 -39.73
C ARG A 82 -4.64 -10.11 -38.81
N LYS A 83 -4.48 -9.12 -37.93
CA LYS A 83 -3.29 -9.01 -37.10
C LYS A 83 -3.66 -8.52 -35.69
N GLY A 84 -3.10 -9.24 -34.71
CA GLY A 84 -3.02 -8.76 -33.35
C GLY A 84 -1.71 -8.02 -33.12
N TYR A 85 -1.69 -7.01 -32.29
CA TYR A 85 -0.48 -6.33 -31.85
C TYR A 85 -0.64 -5.80 -30.43
N GLU A 86 0.49 -5.60 -29.79
CA GLU A 86 0.57 -5.08 -28.43
C GLU A 86 0.94 -3.61 -28.45
N LEU A 87 0.11 -2.82 -27.79
CA LEU A 87 0.35 -1.41 -27.57
C LEU A 87 0.87 -1.22 -26.14
N LYS A 88 2.06 -0.61 -26.01
CA LYS A 88 2.62 -0.23 -24.72
C LYS A 88 2.25 1.21 -24.43
N LEU A 89 1.55 1.43 -23.33
CA LEU A 89 1.09 2.75 -22.92
C LEU A 89 1.79 3.15 -21.62
N PRO A 90 2.42 4.34 -21.58
CA PRO A 90 3.11 4.79 -20.40
C PRO A 90 2.14 5.11 -19.28
N LEU A 91 2.51 4.72 -18.07
CA LEU A 91 1.79 4.96 -16.85
C LEU A 91 2.66 5.80 -15.92
N LYS A 92 2.14 6.90 -15.41
CA LYS A 92 2.84 7.74 -14.44
C LYS A 92 2.65 7.18 -13.04
N ALA A 93 3.73 6.69 -12.46
CA ALA A 93 3.80 6.21 -11.08
C ALA A 93 4.30 7.30 -10.12
N ASP A 94 3.75 8.51 -10.21
CA ASP A 94 4.21 9.68 -9.43
C ASP A 94 3.87 9.57 -7.94
N LEU A 95 2.80 8.83 -7.59
CA LEU A 95 2.34 8.59 -6.23
C LEU A 95 2.31 7.09 -5.94
N PRO A 96 2.62 6.67 -4.69
CA PRO A 96 2.45 5.28 -4.29
C PRO A 96 0.96 4.92 -4.24
N GLY A 97 0.66 3.64 -4.17
CA GLY A 97 -0.73 3.19 -4.10
C GLY A 97 -1.10 2.24 -5.23
N ARG A 98 -2.37 1.89 -5.31
CA ARG A 98 -2.91 1.04 -6.37
C ARG A 98 -3.39 1.87 -7.53
N ILE A 99 -2.79 1.66 -8.69
CA ILE A 99 -3.21 2.29 -9.94
C ILE A 99 -4.09 1.30 -10.71
N ASP A 100 -5.33 1.68 -10.92
CA ASP A 100 -6.30 0.94 -11.71
C ASP A 100 -6.35 1.49 -13.14
N VAL A 101 -6.39 0.59 -14.11
CA VAL A 101 -6.57 0.91 -15.52
C VAL A 101 -7.79 0.15 -16.03
N ARG A 102 -8.76 0.86 -16.59
CA ARG A 102 -9.98 0.28 -17.17
C ARG A 102 -10.13 0.69 -18.62
N LEU A 103 -10.18 -0.26 -19.51
CA LEU A 103 -10.57 -0.02 -20.90
C LEU A 103 -12.09 -0.03 -20.99
N GLN A 104 -12.68 1.13 -21.29
CA GLN A 104 -14.13 1.33 -21.30
C GLN A 104 -14.74 1.17 -22.68
N GLU A 105 -14.05 1.67 -23.72
CA GLU A 105 -14.61 1.75 -25.05
C GLU A 105 -13.51 1.73 -26.14
N ILE A 106 -13.80 1.04 -27.22
CA ILE A 106 -13.03 1.10 -28.46
C ILE A 106 -13.91 1.82 -29.49
N ARG A 107 -13.40 2.92 -30.05
CA ARG A 107 -14.09 3.69 -31.10
C ARG A 107 -13.36 3.55 -32.41
N ILE A 108 -14.05 3.12 -33.42
CA ILE A 108 -13.54 2.97 -34.78
C ILE A 108 -14.15 4.04 -35.65
N LYS A 109 -13.27 4.78 -36.34
CA LYS A 109 -13.68 5.78 -37.33
C LYS A 109 -13.78 5.15 -38.71
N ASP A 110 -14.80 5.49 -39.48
CA ASP A 110 -14.89 5.10 -40.87
C ASP A 110 -13.76 5.75 -41.70
N LEU A 111 -13.43 5.18 -42.87
CA LEU A 111 -12.32 5.65 -43.70
C LEU A 111 -12.49 7.11 -44.17
N MET A 112 -13.71 7.59 -44.30
CA MET A 112 -14.02 8.96 -44.68
C MET A 112 -14.14 9.92 -43.50
N GLY A 113 -14.19 9.37 -42.28
CA GLY A 113 -14.22 10.17 -41.07
C GLY A 113 -15.55 10.77 -40.68
N PHE A 114 -16.66 10.29 -41.25
CA PHE A 114 -18.01 10.82 -41.01
C PHE A 114 -18.66 10.21 -39.78
N VAL A 115 -18.38 8.93 -39.49
CA VAL A 115 -19.06 8.17 -38.44
C VAL A 115 -18.06 7.44 -37.55
N PHE A 116 -18.41 7.33 -36.25
CA PHE A 116 -17.71 6.51 -35.27
C PHE A 116 -18.62 5.38 -34.81
N PHE A 117 -18.04 4.19 -34.73
CA PHE A 117 -18.68 3.04 -34.11
C PHE A 117 -17.96 2.71 -32.80
N GLY A 118 -18.67 2.77 -31.68
CA GLY A 118 -18.16 2.43 -30.36
C GLY A 118 -18.52 1.02 -29.95
N LYS A 119 -17.55 0.27 -29.42
CA LYS A 119 -17.76 -1.00 -28.75
C LYS A 119 -17.36 -0.84 -27.30
N LYS A 120 -18.29 -1.10 -26.38
CA LYS A 120 -17.98 -1.16 -24.96
C LYS A 120 -17.13 -2.39 -24.67
N VAL A 121 -16.14 -2.21 -23.82
CA VAL A 121 -15.22 -3.24 -23.36
C VAL A 121 -15.06 -3.04 -21.86
N GLU A 122 -15.01 -4.14 -21.12
CA GLU A 122 -14.81 -4.11 -19.66
C GLU A 122 -13.58 -4.93 -19.32
N GLU A 123 -12.41 -4.35 -19.63
CA GLU A 123 -11.12 -4.93 -19.29
C GLU A 123 -10.46 -4.07 -18.22
N GLU A 124 -9.95 -4.72 -17.18
CA GLU A 124 -9.32 -4.08 -16.05
C GLU A 124 -7.93 -4.63 -15.82
N GLY A 125 -7.03 -3.76 -15.34
CA GLY A 125 -5.71 -4.11 -14.88
C GLY A 125 -5.32 -3.22 -13.72
N GLU A 126 -4.51 -3.73 -12.82
CA GLU A 126 -4.01 -2.98 -11.67
C GLU A 126 -2.52 -3.16 -11.50
N VAL A 127 -1.87 -2.17 -10.91
CA VAL A 127 -0.49 -2.24 -10.46
C VAL A 127 -0.35 -1.52 -9.13
N THR A 128 0.35 -2.16 -8.20
CA THR A 128 0.70 -1.54 -6.92
C THR A 128 2.06 -0.85 -7.05
N VAL A 129 2.10 0.41 -6.66
CA VAL A 129 3.29 1.25 -6.65
C VAL A 129 3.74 1.44 -5.20
N MET A 130 4.93 0.94 -4.88
CA MET A 130 5.51 1.09 -3.54
C MET A 130 6.07 2.50 -3.33
N PRO A 131 6.02 3.02 -2.10
CA PRO A 131 6.59 4.31 -1.77
C PRO A 131 8.09 4.36 -2.04
N ARG A 132 8.58 5.54 -2.38
CA ARG A 132 10.03 5.76 -2.47
C ARG A 132 10.68 5.77 -1.09
N LEU A 133 11.92 5.34 -1.03
CA LEU A 133 12.74 5.49 0.17
C LEU A 133 13.18 6.96 0.33
N ILE A 134 13.30 7.39 1.59
CA ILE A 134 13.78 8.72 1.98
C ILE A 134 15.15 8.56 2.63
N ASP A 135 16.14 9.31 2.13
CA ASP A 135 17.53 9.20 2.62
C ASP A 135 17.72 9.75 4.04
N ASN A 136 16.90 10.72 4.45
CA ASN A 136 17.00 11.35 5.76
C ASN A 136 15.65 11.32 6.45
N LEU A 137 15.46 10.35 7.33
CA LEU A 137 14.28 10.30 8.17
C LEU A 137 14.30 11.40 9.24
N PRO A 138 13.14 12.00 9.55
CA PRO A 138 13.06 13.12 10.49
C PRO A 138 13.14 12.68 11.96
N TYR A 139 13.93 11.67 12.28
CA TYR A 139 14.16 11.22 13.66
C TYR A 139 15.59 10.66 13.82
N GLU A 140 16.09 10.75 15.03
CA GLU A 140 17.30 10.03 15.43
C GLU A 140 16.93 8.67 16.02
N LYS A 141 17.53 7.61 15.51
CA LYS A 141 17.27 6.23 15.95
C LYS A 141 17.46 6.06 17.47
N THR A 142 18.49 6.69 18.00
CA THR A 142 18.78 6.74 19.43
C THR A 142 17.66 7.41 20.24
N ALA A 143 17.00 8.43 19.67
CA ALA A 143 15.87 9.12 20.32
C ALA A 143 14.62 8.22 20.40
N LEU A 144 14.38 7.40 19.38
CA LEU A 144 13.30 6.40 19.42
C LEU A 144 13.55 5.34 20.49
N GLU A 145 14.75 4.78 20.52
CA GLU A 145 15.14 3.78 21.52
C GLU A 145 15.07 4.35 22.94
N THR A 146 15.58 5.57 23.16
CA THR A 146 15.52 6.25 24.46
C THR A 146 14.10 6.61 24.86
N GLY A 147 13.30 7.17 23.95
CA GLY A 147 11.92 7.54 24.24
C GLY A 147 11.03 6.34 24.53
N MET A 148 11.28 5.21 23.89
CA MET A 148 10.58 3.95 24.21
C MET A 148 10.99 3.41 25.59
N LEU A 149 12.26 3.49 25.95
CA LEU A 149 12.76 3.09 27.27
C LEU A 149 12.23 4.03 28.38
N GLU A 150 12.19 5.35 28.13
CA GLU A 150 11.65 6.33 29.08
C GLU A 150 10.15 6.17 29.30
N SER A 151 9.37 5.90 28.24
CA SER A 151 7.94 5.59 28.32
C SER A 151 7.69 4.35 29.18
N GLU A 152 8.52 3.32 29.04
CA GLU A 152 8.46 2.13 29.89
C GLU A 152 8.86 2.41 31.34
N GLU A 153 9.89 3.23 31.58
CA GLU A 153 10.33 3.59 32.95
C GLU A 153 9.32 4.51 33.64
N SER A 154 8.69 5.45 32.92
CA SER A 154 7.62 6.31 33.42
C SER A 154 6.41 5.49 33.87
N THR A 155 6.04 4.49 33.08
CA THR A 155 4.94 3.57 33.42
C THR A 155 5.28 2.70 34.64
N LYS A 156 6.57 2.36 34.84
CA LYS A 156 7.06 1.63 36.03
C LYS A 156 7.02 2.48 37.29
N ARG A 157 7.21 3.80 37.19
CA ARG A 157 7.18 4.72 38.34
C ARG A 157 5.74 5.08 38.80
N GLY A 158 4.75 4.96 37.91
CA GLY A 158 3.35 5.24 38.22
C GLY A 158 2.58 4.09 38.85
N ASN A 159 3.06 2.87 38.73
CA ASN A 159 2.48 1.68 39.37
C ASN A 159 3.55 0.99 40.24
N ASP A 160 3.58 1.35 41.51
CA ASP A 160 4.21 0.54 42.53
C ASP A 160 3.45 -0.80 42.58
N PHE A 161 4.01 -1.87 42.18
CA PHE A 161 3.64 -3.28 42.04
C PHE A 161 3.69 -3.80 40.60
N SER A 162 4.78 -4.54 40.43
CA SER A 162 4.97 -5.65 39.51
C SER A 162 5.76 -5.33 38.22
N ASP A 163 7.07 -5.43 38.38
CA ASP A 163 7.82 -6.36 37.55
C ASP A 163 7.17 -7.74 37.75
N VAL A 164 6.12 -8.08 37.03
CA VAL A 164 5.65 -9.46 36.93
C VAL A 164 6.59 -10.15 35.96
N GLN A 165 7.78 -10.43 36.47
CA GLN A 165 8.55 -11.56 36.04
C GLN A 165 7.67 -12.75 36.38
N GLU A 166 7.22 -13.49 35.39
CA GLU A 166 6.49 -14.73 35.64
C GLU A 166 7.42 -15.61 36.47
N ILE A 167 7.05 -15.81 37.75
CA ILE A 167 7.85 -16.60 38.67
C ILE A 167 7.26 -17.99 38.61
N ARG A 168 7.96 -18.89 37.93
CA ARG A 168 7.58 -20.31 37.85
C ARG A 168 8.51 -21.20 38.68
N GLU A 169 8.10 -22.44 38.86
CA GLU A 169 8.94 -23.45 39.50
C GLU A 169 10.14 -23.78 38.59
N TYR A 170 11.28 -24.07 39.23
CA TYR A 170 12.51 -24.47 38.55
C TYR A 170 12.33 -25.80 37.82
N ILE A 171 12.71 -25.84 36.56
CA ILE A 171 12.78 -27.05 35.77
C ILE A 171 14.26 -27.40 35.54
N PRO A 172 14.68 -28.68 35.66
CA PRO A 172 16.07 -29.07 35.36
C PRO A 172 16.50 -28.62 33.97
N GLY A 173 17.53 -27.74 33.93
CA GLY A 173 18.03 -27.05 32.70
C GLY A 173 17.94 -25.52 32.79
N ASP A 174 17.22 -24.96 33.73
CA ASP A 174 17.18 -23.52 33.96
C ASP A 174 18.52 -23.00 34.51
N LYS A 175 18.88 -21.77 34.13
CA LYS A 175 20.12 -21.13 34.61
C LYS A 175 20.01 -20.82 36.11
N LEU A 176 20.92 -21.30 36.92
CA LEU A 176 20.98 -21.06 38.37
C LEU A 176 20.98 -19.57 38.75
N MET A 177 21.48 -18.70 37.86
CA MET A 177 21.48 -17.24 38.05
C MET A 177 20.07 -16.63 37.98
N SER A 178 19.08 -17.34 37.45
CA SER A 178 17.70 -16.90 37.33
C SER A 178 16.86 -17.28 38.56
N ILE A 179 17.42 -17.97 39.55
CA ILE A 179 16.71 -18.40 40.76
C ILE A 179 16.38 -17.19 41.64
N HIS A 180 15.10 -17.09 42.03
CA HIS A 180 14.63 -16.10 42.99
C HIS A 180 14.81 -16.57 44.40
N TRP A 181 16.07 -16.54 44.94
CA TRP A 181 16.45 -17.11 46.23
C TRP A 181 15.52 -16.73 47.40
N LYS A 182 15.09 -15.47 47.45
CA LYS A 182 14.21 -14.98 48.53
C LYS A 182 12.84 -15.63 48.55
N LEU A 183 12.25 -15.89 47.36
CA LEU A 183 10.94 -16.52 47.23
C LEU A 183 11.07 -18.02 47.35
N SER A 184 12.12 -18.61 46.81
CA SER A 184 12.41 -20.02 46.94
C SER A 184 12.54 -20.44 48.43
N ALA A 185 13.28 -19.63 49.21
CA ALA A 185 13.42 -19.85 50.65
C ALA A 185 12.07 -19.71 51.44
N LYS A 186 11.13 -18.90 50.92
CA LYS A 186 9.82 -18.74 51.55
C LYS A 186 8.83 -19.87 51.23
N ARG A 187 9.01 -20.49 50.07
CA ARG A 187 8.08 -21.52 49.54
C ARG A 187 8.62 -22.95 49.63
N ASP A 188 9.87 -23.11 50.06
CA ASP A 188 10.60 -24.39 50.08
C ASP A 188 10.68 -25.11 48.74
N ILE A 189 10.49 -24.36 47.63
CA ILE A 189 10.55 -24.82 46.26
C ILE A 189 11.40 -23.83 45.45
N LEU A 190 12.31 -24.35 44.61
CA LEU A 190 13.11 -23.48 43.74
C LEU A 190 12.23 -22.75 42.75
N MET A 191 12.23 -21.42 42.83
CA MET A 191 11.48 -20.53 41.94
C MET A 191 12.44 -19.79 41.04
N VAL A 192 12.14 -19.76 39.73
CA VAL A 192 12.93 -19.09 38.72
C VAL A 192 12.19 -17.83 38.25
N LYS A 193 12.93 -16.76 38.14
CA LYS A 193 12.48 -15.55 37.45
C LYS A 193 12.65 -15.79 35.95
N ASP A 194 11.56 -16.05 35.24
CA ASP A 194 11.58 -16.03 33.79
C ASP A 194 11.69 -14.57 33.34
N ARG A 195 12.81 -14.22 32.74
CA ARG A 195 12.92 -12.95 32.05
C ARG A 195 12.07 -13.09 30.82
N VAL A 196 10.93 -12.42 30.77
CA VAL A 196 10.24 -12.18 29.51
C VAL A 196 11.28 -11.60 28.58
N SER A 197 11.60 -12.36 27.56
CA SER A 197 12.62 -11.98 26.60
C SER A 197 12.23 -10.62 25.99
N MET A 198 13.20 -9.71 25.84
CA MET A 198 12.98 -8.45 25.11
C MET A 198 12.47 -8.68 23.67
N SER A 199 12.42 -9.92 23.19
CA SER A 199 11.91 -10.32 21.88
C SER A 199 10.40 -10.16 21.72
N ASP A 200 9.63 -9.91 22.78
CA ASP A 200 8.17 -9.72 22.67
C ASP A 200 7.74 -8.23 22.59
N LYS A 201 8.68 -7.30 22.58
CA LYS A 201 8.40 -5.89 22.38
C LYS A 201 8.17 -5.61 20.91
N GLN A 202 6.93 -5.62 20.50
CA GLN A 202 6.52 -5.30 19.15
C GLN A 202 6.33 -3.79 19.02
N LEU A 203 7.12 -3.17 18.17
CA LEU A 203 6.99 -1.75 17.86
C LEU A 203 5.79 -1.53 16.95
N VAL A 204 4.81 -0.75 17.41
CA VAL A 204 3.63 -0.40 16.62
C VAL A 204 3.85 0.91 15.89
N VAL A 205 3.64 0.91 14.58
CA VAL A 205 3.73 2.09 13.71
C VAL A 205 2.34 2.40 13.17
N LEU A 206 1.85 3.62 13.45
CA LEU A 206 0.54 4.12 13.06
C LEU A 206 0.69 5.30 12.09
N PRO A 207 0.61 5.10 10.77
CA PRO A 207 0.52 6.20 9.82
C PRO A 207 -0.88 6.82 9.83
N GLU A 208 -0.94 8.13 9.75
CA GLU A 208 -2.18 8.87 9.55
C GLU A 208 -2.52 8.92 8.06
N LEU A 209 -3.49 8.13 7.60
CA LEU A 209 -3.85 8.04 6.18
C LEU A 209 -4.77 9.18 5.74
N CYS A 210 -4.40 10.41 6.13
CA CYS A 210 -5.14 11.62 5.80
C CYS A 210 -4.72 12.18 4.44
N ASN A 211 -5.68 12.29 3.51
CA ASN A 211 -5.49 12.85 2.17
C ASN A 211 -6.07 14.28 2.05
N ALA A 212 -5.89 15.10 3.08
CA ALA A 212 -6.21 16.52 2.97
C ALA A 212 -5.32 17.22 1.91
N ASN A 213 -4.09 16.71 1.75
CA ASN A 213 -3.13 17.07 0.71
C ASN A 213 -2.40 15.81 0.22
N PRO A 214 -2.49 15.46 -1.07
CA PRO A 214 -1.81 14.28 -1.62
C PRO A 214 -0.29 14.29 -1.42
N TYR A 215 0.34 15.46 -1.39
CA TYR A 215 1.77 15.59 -1.16
C TYR A 215 2.14 15.18 0.29
N ASP A 216 1.35 15.61 1.26
CA ASP A 216 1.56 15.26 2.67
C ASP A 216 1.35 13.77 2.92
N LEU A 217 0.30 13.18 2.33
CA LEU A 217 0.06 11.74 2.42
C LEU A 217 1.20 10.93 1.79
N ASN A 218 1.71 11.36 0.63
CA ASN A 218 2.88 10.72 0.02
C ASN A 218 4.11 10.76 0.94
N ILE A 219 4.33 11.86 1.66
CA ILE A 219 5.41 11.97 2.64
C ILE A 219 5.19 10.99 3.80
N ILE A 220 3.98 10.91 4.35
CA ILE A 220 3.64 9.95 5.41
C ILE A 220 3.93 8.52 4.97
N LEU A 221 3.46 8.12 3.79
CA LEU A 221 3.68 6.78 3.25
C LEU A 221 5.16 6.45 3.04
N SER A 222 5.91 7.39 2.44
CA SER A 222 7.34 7.23 2.20
C SER A 222 8.14 7.15 3.49
N THR A 223 7.79 7.96 4.48
CA THR A 223 8.41 7.94 5.81
C THR A 223 8.12 6.64 6.54
N THR A 224 6.84 6.21 6.54
CA THR A 224 6.42 4.95 7.17
C THR A 224 7.14 3.76 6.56
N TYR A 225 7.15 3.68 5.22
CA TYR A 225 7.79 2.58 4.52
C TYR A 225 9.30 2.53 4.78
N THR A 226 9.99 3.68 4.74
CA THR A 226 11.45 3.75 5.00
C THR A 226 11.77 3.39 6.44
N LEU A 227 11.03 3.95 7.41
CA LEU A 227 11.20 3.65 8.83
C LEU A 227 11.03 2.15 9.12
N MET A 228 9.94 1.57 8.65
CA MET A 228 9.66 0.16 8.90
C MET A 228 10.68 -0.74 8.21
N LYS A 229 11.15 -0.38 7.03
CA LYS A 229 12.21 -1.11 6.32
C LYS A 229 13.51 -1.12 7.13
N GLU A 230 13.95 0.03 7.66
CA GLU A 230 15.14 0.10 8.51
C GLU A 230 14.99 -0.76 9.78
N LEU A 231 13.82 -0.72 10.43
CA LEU A 231 13.56 -1.52 11.62
C LEU A 231 13.59 -3.02 11.33
N VAL A 232 13.04 -3.46 10.19
CA VAL A 232 13.09 -4.86 9.74
C VAL A 232 14.52 -5.28 9.40
N GLU A 233 15.30 -4.43 8.73
CA GLU A 233 16.72 -4.68 8.46
C GLU A 233 17.54 -4.83 9.74
N ASP A 234 17.17 -4.14 10.82
CA ASP A 234 17.72 -4.30 12.17
C ASP A 234 17.18 -5.53 12.93
N LYS A 235 16.39 -6.37 12.25
CA LYS A 235 15.78 -7.60 12.81
C LYS A 235 14.79 -7.34 13.95
N LEU A 236 14.16 -6.19 13.95
CA LEU A 236 13.05 -5.88 14.86
C LEU A 236 11.73 -6.34 14.24
N THR A 237 10.91 -6.96 15.08
CA THR A 237 9.52 -7.25 14.69
C THR A 237 8.70 -5.99 14.87
N VAL A 238 8.08 -5.52 13.80
CA VAL A 238 7.23 -4.33 13.80
C VAL A 238 5.79 -4.68 13.47
N ARG A 239 4.86 -3.87 13.95
CA ARG A 239 3.43 -3.98 13.60
C ARG A 239 3.01 -2.71 12.88
N LEU A 240 2.46 -2.87 11.69
CA LEU A 240 1.79 -1.81 10.97
C LEU A 240 0.33 -1.79 11.39
N MET A 241 -0.10 -0.73 12.05
CA MET A 241 -1.51 -0.51 12.32
C MET A 241 -1.99 0.70 11.52
N TYR A 242 -3.16 0.57 10.92
CA TYR A 242 -3.83 1.70 10.25
C TYR A 242 -5.34 1.60 10.40
N TRP A 243 -6.00 2.74 10.42
CA TRP A 243 -7.45 2.81 10.49
C TRP A 243 -8.07 2.52 9.13
N SER A 244 -8.87 1.44 9.03
CA SER A 244 -9.66 1.13 7.86
C SER A 244 -10.96 1.95 7.86
N LYS A 245 -11.06 2.90 6.94
CA LYS A 245 -12.29 3.68 6.74
C LYS A 245 -13.43 2.80 6.21
N LEU A 246 -13.11 1.76 5.46
CA LEU A 246 -14.12 0.87 4.87
C LEU A 246 -14.76 -0.04 5.91
N ARG A 247 -13.99 -0.50 6.90
CA ARG A 247 -14.44 -1.46 7.91
C ARG A 247 -14.72 -0.83 9.27
N TYR A 248 -14.30 0.42 9.49
CA TYR A 248 -14.37 1.12 10.78
C TYR A 248 -13.65 0.38 11.91
N GLU A 249 -12.49 -0.20 11.59
CA GLU A 249 -11.64 -0.93 12.53
C GLU A 249 -10.16 -0.71 12.23
N TYR A 250 -9.28 -1.08 13.16
CA TYR A 250 -7.85 -1.11 12.89
C TYR A 250 -7.47 -2.40 12.20
N GLU A 251 -6.71 -2.27 11.13
CA GLU A 251 -5.91 -3.36 10.60
C GLU A 251 -4.58 -3.38 11.35
N ASP A 252 -4.15 -4.58 11.72
CA ASP A 252 -2.95 -4.83 12.49
C ASP A 252 -2.17 -5.95 11.81
N ILE A 253 -1.02 -5.61 11.25
CA ILE A 253 -0.21 -6.51 10.45
C ILE A 253 1.17 -6.61 11.08
N ARG A 254 1.54 -7.83 11.49
CA ARG A 254 2.88 -8.15 11.97
C ARG A 254 3.84 -8.31 10.81
N ILE A 255 5.02 -7.71 10.91
CA ILE A 255 6.03 -7.65 9.87
C ILE A 255 7.35 -8.10 10.46
N GLU A 256 7.93 -9.16 9.89
CA GLU A 256 9.20 -9.74 10.28
C GLU A 256 10.24 -9.67 9.14
N TYR A 257 9.78 -9.67 7.91
CA TYR A 257 10.60 -9.67 6.71
C TYR A 257 10.20 -8.55 5.75
N GLN A 258 11.11 -8.22 4.82
CA GLN A 258 10.84 -7.21 3.80
C GLN A 258 9.62 -7.57 2.91
N SER A 259 9.44 -8.86 2.60
CA SER A 259 8.26 -9.31 1.85
C SER A 259 6.95 -9.00 2.57
N ASP A 260 6.92 -9.20 3.89
CA ASP A 260 5.72 -8.93 4.70
C ASP A 260 5.39 -7.43 4.68
N LEU A 261 6.42 -6.57 4.65
CA LEU A 261 6.25 -5.12 4.55
C LEU A 261 5.62 -4.72 3.21
N ASP A 262 6.12 -5.27 2.11
CA ASP A 262 5.62 -4.99 0.77
C ASP A 262 4.17 -5.47 0.64
N ASP A 263 3.84 -6.67 1.14
CA ASP A 263 2.49 -7.22 1.14
C ASP A 263 1.53 -6.41 2.04
N ALA A 264 2.01 -5.94 3.19
CA ALA A 264 1.23 -5.10 4.09
C ALA A 264 0.86 -3.76 3.46
N PHE A 265 1.82 -3.12 2.76
CA PHE A 265 1.55 -1.89 2.01
C PHE A 265 0.62 -2.14 0.83
N ALA A 266 0.83 -3.25 0.09
CA ALA A 266 -0.09 -3.62 -0.99
C ALA A 266 -1.51 -3.80 -0.46
N LYS A 267 -1.70 -4.48 0.66
CA LYS A 267 -3.01 -4.63 1.33
C LYS A 267 -3.58 -3.28 1.76
N MET A 268 -2.77 -2.40 2.36
CA MET A 268 -3.20 -1.07 2.78
C MET A 268 -3.70 -0.21 1.60
N PHE A 269 -3.14 -0.37 0.41
CA PHE A 269 -3.55 0.38 -0.77
C PHE A 269 -4.91 -0.02 -1.36
N TYR A 270 -5.56 -1.07 -0.85
CA TYR A 270 -6.98 -1.36 -1.13
C TYR A 270 -7.94 -0.57 -0.23
N GLU A 271 -7.43 0.11 0.81
CA GLU A 271 -8.22 0.96 1.67
C GLU A 271 -8.51 2.34 1.03
N GLN A 272 -9.36 3.11 1.70
CA GLN A 272 -9.66 4.48 1.32
C GLN A 272 -9.04 5.45 2.33
N CYS A 273 -8.40 6.48 1.81
CA CYS A 273 -7.94 7.59 2.64
C CYS A 273 -9.10 8.40 3.21
N TYR A 274 -8.86 9.07 4.30
CA TYR A 274 -9.79 10.01 4.94
C TYR A 274 -9.23 11.44 4.88
N TYR A 275 -10.04 12.43 5.29
CA TYR A 275 -9.66 13.85 5.23
C TYR A 275 -9.45 14.47 6.62
N ASP A 276 -9.80 13.74 7.67
CA ASP A 276 -9.68 14.21 9.04
C ASP A 276 -8.27 13.93 9.57
N MET A 277 -7.60 14.98 10.03
CA MET A 277 -6.27 14.85 10.63
C MET A 277 -6.38 14.22 12.03
N ASN A 278 -5.48 13.33 12.36
CA ASN A 278 -5.43 12.58 13.62
C ASN A 278 -6.64 11.64 13.86
N LEU A 279 -7.37 11.25 12.82
CA LEU A 279 -8.48 10.31 12.95
C LEU A 279 -8.03 8.99 13.55
N ALA A 280 -6.97 8.40 12.99
CA ALA A 280 -6.42 7.15 13.48
C ALA A 280 -5.96 7.28 14.95
N ALA A 281 -5.19 8.32 15.28
CA ALA A 281 -4.71 8.50 16.65
C ALA A 281 -5.84 8.74 17.66
N SER A 282 -6.91 9.45 17.28
CA SER A 282 -8.05 9.70 18.20
C SER A 282 -8.86 8.44 18.48
N HIS A 283 -9.00 7.54 17.51
CA HIS A 283 -9.70 6.27 17.71
C HIS A 283 -8.85 5.26 18.48
N MET A 284 -7.51 5.36 18.42
CA MET A 284 -6.60 4.44 19.09
C MET A 284 -6.87 4.36 20.59
N ALA A 285 -7.02 5.50 21.26
CA ALA A 285 -7.30 5.55 22.69
C ALA A 285 -8.64 4.92 23.08
N LEU A 286 -9.61 4.93 22.16
CA LEU A 286 -10.94 4.37 22.40
C LEU A 286 -11.02 2.87 22.15
N VAL A 287 -10.33 2.40 21.08
CA VAL A 287 -10.45 1.02 20.60
C VAL A 287 -9.39 0.11 21.24
N HIS A 288 -8.19 0.63 21.46
CA HIS A 288 -7.04 -0.09 22.00
C HIS A 288 -6.47 0.59 23.26
N PRO A 289 -7.26 0.70 24.36
CA PRO A 289 -6.79 1.33 25.60
C PRO A 289 -5.62 0.56 26.26
N GLU A 290 -5.43 -0.71 25.91
CA GLU A 290 -4.33 -1.54 26.37
C GLU A 290 -2.98 -1.19 25.73
N MET A 291 -2.99 -0.50 24.59
CA MET A 291 -1.76 -0.11 23.88
C MET A 291 -1.13 1.10 24.57
N LYS A 292 0.00 0.89 25.22
CA LYS A 292 0.65 1.93 26.04
C LYS A 292 1.29 3.03 25.21
N SER A 293 2.02 2.66 24.16
CA SER A 293 2.72 3.59 23.28
C SER A 293 2.82 3.09 21.85
N TYR A 294 2.86 4.00 20.88
CA TYR A 294 3.01 3.71 19.47
C TYR A 294 3.71 4.86 18.73
N LEU A 295 4.33 4.56 17.60
CA LEU A 295 4.89 5.56 16.71
C LEU A 295 3.82 6.12 15.80
N HIS A 296 3.47 7.38 15.98
CA HIS A 296 2.52 8.09 15.15
C HIS A 296 3.24 8.87 14.06
N ILE A 297 2.90 8.61 12.80
CA ILE A 297 3.49 9.27 11.65
C ILE A 297 2.47 10.20 11.00
N THR A 298 2.80 11.49 10.99
CA THR A 298 1.99 12.55 10.42
C THR A 298 2.81 13.41 9.47
N SER A 299 2.17 14.34 8.77
CA SER A 299 2.84 15.40 8.02
C SER A 299 2.30 16.76 8.42
N GLU A 300 3.19 17.73 8.57
CA GLU A 300 2.85 19.10 8.84
C GLU A 300 3.71 20.02 7.96
N GLY A 301 3.02 20.83 7.14
CA GLY A 301 3.70 21.78 6.23
C GLY A 301 4.66 21.13 5.23
N GLY A 302 4.33 19.95 4.72
CA GLY A 302 5.15 19.22 3.75
C GLY A 302 6.37 18.51 4.35
N ARG A 303 6.40 18.31 5.67
CA ARG A 303 7.47 17.56 6.37
C ARG A 303 6.85 16.47 7.21
N ALA A 304 7.47 15.30 7.18
CA ALA A 304 7.06 14.21 8.05
C ALA A 304 7.39 14.53 9.51
N ARG A 305 6.52 14.09 10.40
CA ARG A 305 6.71 14.13 11.84
C ARG A 305 6.49 12.73 12.40
N VAL A 306 7.52 12.17 12.99
CA VAL A 306 7.46 10.91 13.73
C VAL A 306 7.44 11.26 15.21
N SER A 307 6.42 10.82 15.92
CA SER A 307 6.27 11.08 17.36
C SER A 307 5.85 9.82 18.10
N ILE A 308 6.41 9.60 19.28
CA ILE A 308 5.91 8.59 20.20
C ILE A 308 4.67 9.18 20.86
N ARG A 309 3.56 8.46 20.80
CA ARG A 309 2.34 8.80 21.54
C ARG A 309 2.10 7.77 22.62
N GLU A 310 1.80 8.27 23.81
CA GLU A 310 1.30 7.48 24.92
C GLU A 310 -0.24 7.51 24.87
N ASN A 311 -0.82 6.35 25.06
CA ASN A 311 -2.27 6.19 25.09
C ASN A 311 -2.70 6.39 26.56
N ASN A 312 -3.04 7.62 26.93
CA ASN A 312 -3.49 7.98 28.28
C ASN A 312 -5.01 7.83 28.42
#